data_648e83e2326f94b318c86474804f5738
#
_entry.id   648e83e2326f94b318c86474804f5738
#
_cell.length_a   1.000
_cell.length_b   1.000
_cell.length_c   1.000
_cell.angle_alpha   90.00
_cell.angle_beta   90.00
_cell.angle_gamma   90.00
#
_symmetry.space_group_name_H-M   'P 1'
#
loop_
_entity.id
_entity.type
_entity.pdbx_description
1 polymer ?
#
loop_
_entity_poly.entity_id
_entity_poly.type
_entity_poly.pdbx_seq_one_letter_code
_entity_poly.pdbx_strand_id
1 'polypeptide(L)'
;MRALLICPEFPLSFWSFQKSSRLLNHKTVNPPLGLLTVAALLPPEWDLRLVDLNARKLTEEDWQWADLILISAMYIQREGMVALVREAKRRGIPVAAGGPQPTSLPEVALEAGCDFVVRGEGENTIPLLLEALRDGRTGVIENPEKPDMATSPIPRFDLLNLNDYNGLTIQTSRGCPFDCEFCDVVNLFGRTPRYKTPKQVIAELETLYQLGAEGMVFICDDNFIGNKKRARALLQEITPWSKRRGEPFAFMTQASVNLGQDPGMVDLMTRANLKEVFIGIESPDEKVLETSHKYHNIKNPLLESLNNLKQQGITVIGSFIIGLDGEKQGAGQRICSFMEQTAIPMAMLGVLQAPPHTSLWDRLEKEGRLRLDVGHDGGTLSAMNYEPERPEAEIMQEYADAWDYLYDPSRYLARAYRYYLAMKPVRREPASAAGNPPRRENLPDRGMIWRRTLRAVSAIVWRQGVLPAYRGQFWTQLLGMLWHNPSRIEQYFTTCAMGEDLFHMRQVVREKVTAIIKARRSGVSAP
;
A
#
# COMPACT_ATOMS: atom_id res chain seq x y z
N MET A 1 6.07 24.96 20.91
CA MET A 1 7.05 24.46 19.91
C MET A 1 6.33 24.29 18.58
N ARG A 2 6.94 24.69 17.48
CA ARG A 2 6.40 24.53 16.12
C ARG A 2 7.04 23.31 15.47
N ALA A 3 6.29 22.23 15.32
CA ALA A 3 6.80 20.98 14.77
C ALA A 3 6.32 20.78 13.33
N LEU A 4 7.26 20.62 12.41
CA LEU A 4 7.02 20.35 10.99
C LEU A 4 7.17 18.85 10.72
N LEU A 5 6.05 18.21 10.40
CA LEU A 5 6.00 16.79 10.06
C LEU A 5 6.15 16.63 8.54
N ILE A 6 7.12 15.85 8.10
CA ILE A 6 7.42 15.70 6.67
C ILE A 6 7.34 14.23 6.26
N CYS A 7 6.49 13.95 5.26
CA CYS A 7 6.51 12.68 4.53
C CYS A 7 7.38 12.87 3.27
N PRO A 8 8.50 12.14 3.12
CA PRO A 8 9.29 12.18 1.91
C PRO A 8 8.50 11.72 0.67
N GLU A 9 8.90 12.17 -0.50
CA GLU A 9 8.30 11.73 -1.76
C GLU A 9 8.52 10.22 -1.98
N PHE A 10 7.48 9.52 -2.43
CA PHE A 10 7.59 8.13 -2.86
C PHE A 10 8.13 8.10 -4.30
N PRO A 11 9.21 7.36 -4.55
CA PRO A 11 9.61 7.07 -5.92
C PRO A 11 8.51 6.30 -6.66
N LEU A 12 8.59 6.28 -7.98
CA LEU A 12 7.61 5.56 -8.79
C LEU A 12 7.59 4.07 -8.43
N SER A 13 6.41 3.58 -8.08
CA SER A 13 6.16 2.19 -7.70
C SER A 13 4.81 1.71 -8.22
N PHE A 14 4.52 0.43 -8.07
CA PHE A 14 3.20 -0.14 -8.39
C PHE A 14 2.05 0.63 -7.73
N TRP A 15 2.25 1.13 -6.51
CA TRP A 15 1.22 1.82 -5.71
C TRP A 15 1.10 3.32 -5.99
N SER A 16 1.94 3.87 -6.86
CA SER A 16 1.97 5.33 -7.07
C SER A 16 0.67 5.87 -7.67
N PHE A 17 0.07 5.18 -8.63
CA PHE A 17 -1.17 5.55 -9.33
C PHE A 17 -1.33 7.06 -9.60
N GLN A 18 -0.21 7.73 -9.91
CA GLN A 18 -0.18 9.20 -10.06
C GLN A 18 -0.99 9.70 -11.24
N LYS A 19 -0.97 8.95 -12.37
CA LYS A 19 -1.70 9.35 -13.58
C LYS A 19 -3.21 9.26 -13.37
N SER A 20 -3.69 8.15 -12.80
CA SER A 20 -5.10 7.94 -12.50
C SER A 20 -5.60 8.89 -11.41
N SER A 21 -4.82 9.15 -10.35
CA SER A 21 -5.15 10.14 -9.32
C SER A 21 -5.30 11.55 -9.89
N ARG A 22 -4.39 11.97 -10.78
CA ARG A 22 -4.46 13.28 -11.45
C ARG A 22 -5.68 13.42 -12.37
N LEU A 23 -6.20 12.34 -12.93
CA LEU A 23 -7.46 12.38 -13.71
C LEU A 23 -8.63 12.82 -12.82
N LEU A 24 -8.65 12.39 -11.56
CA LEU A 24 -9.63 12.79 -10.56
C LEU A 24 -9.26 14.11 -9.84
N ASN A 25 -8.21 14.80 -10.30
CA ASN A 25 -7.69 16.03 -9.70
C ASN A 25 -7.23 15.85 -8.24
N HIS A 26 -6.72 14.66 -7.92
CA HIS A 26 -5.97 14.39 -6.69
C HIS A 26 -4.46 14.40 -6.98
N LYS A 27 -3.65 14.67 -5.96
CA LYS A 27 -2.20 14.77 -6.11
C LYS A 27 -1.50 13.43 -5.82
N THR A 28 -2.04 12.68 -4.85
CA THR A 28 -1.50 11.40 -4.41
C THR A 28 -2.63 10.44 -4.03
N VAL A 29 -2.27 9.19 -3.69
CA VAL A 29 -3.25 8.16 -3.36
C VAL A 29 -3.64 8.22 -1.89
N ASN A 30 -2.72 7.97 -0.98
CA ASN A 30 -3.00 7.79 0.44
C ASN A 30 -2.26 8.79 1.33
N PRO A 31 -2.87 9.27 2.43
CA PRO A 31 -2.21 10.13 3.40
C PRO A 31 -1.19 9.37 4.26
N PRO A 32 -0.19 10.08 4.84
CA PRO A 32 0.85 9.49 5.68
C PRO A 32 0.34 9.20 7.11
N LEU A 33 -0.42 8.10 7.28
CA LEU A 33 -1.09 7.74 8.53
C LEU A 33 -0.16 7.71 9.74
N GLY A 34 1.06 7.19 9.59
CA GLY A 34 2.06 7.14 10.68
C GLY A 34 2.37 8.51 11.25
N LEU A 35 2.58 9.52 10.38
CA LEU A 35 2.81 10.90 10.82
C LEU A 35 1.59 11.52 11.48
N LEU A 36 0.39 11.22 11.00
CA LEU A 36 -0.85 11.69 11.62
C LEU A 36 -1.06 11.08 13.01
N THR A 37 -0.66 9.82 13.20
CA THR A 37 -0.68 9.16 14.51
C THR A 37 0.36 9.78 15.44
N VAL A 38 1.59 10.01 14.95
CA VAL A 38 2.64 10.72 15.71
C VAL A 38 2.16 12.11 16.12
N ALA A 39 1.55 12.87 15.20
CA ALA A 39 1.01 14.19 15.50
C ALA A 39 -0.01 14.17 16.65
N ALA A 40 -0.80 13.10 16.77
CA ALA A 40 -1.77 12.94 17.86
C ALA A 40 -1.12 12.55 19.22
N LEU A 41 0.14 12.12 19.22
CA LEU A 41 0.92 11.78 20.42
C LEU A 41 1.77 12.96 20.93
N LEU A 42 1.89 14.03 20.14
CA LEU A 42 2.62 15.24 20.52
C LEU A 42 1.79 16.08 21.50
N PRO A 43 2.43 16.94 22.32
CA PRO A 43 1.72 17.82 23.24
C PRO A 43 0.69 18.69 22.51
N PRO A 44 -0.54 18.82 23.04
CA PRO A 44 -1.63 19.55 22.37
C PRO A 44 -1.36 21.05 22.21
N GLU A 45 -0.43 21.61 22.99
CA GLU A 45 0.00 23.01 22.91
C GLU A 45 1.05 23.27 21.82
N TRP A 46 1.50 22.22 21.12
CA TRP A 46 2.41 22.42 20.01
C TRP A 46 1.65 22.83 18.74
N ASP A 47 2.21 23.77 18.01
CA ASP A 47 1.74 24.11 16.67
C ASP A 47 2.28 23.07 15.69
N LEU A 48 1.39 22.39 14.96
CA LEU A 48 1.75 21.31 14.06
C LEU A 48 1.45 21.70 12.61
N ARG A 49 2.41 21.43 11.73
CA ARG A 49 2.23 21.56 10.27
C ARG A 49 2.66 20.26 9.59
N LEU A 50 1.82 19.74 8.70
CA LEU A 50 2.13 18.55 7.89
C LEU A 50 2.49 18.95 6.47
N VAL A 51 3.58 18.41 5.96
CA VAL A 51 3.98 18.48 4.55
C VAL A 51 4.18 17.07 4.01
N ASP A 52 3.27 16.66 3.16
CA ASP A 52 3.43 15.45 2.35
C ASP A 52 4.03 15.85 0.99
N LEU A 53 5.29 15.45 0.74
CA LEU A 53 5.98 15.79 -0.51
C LEU A 53 5.37 15.14 -1.76
N ASN A 54 4.50 14.16 -1.57
CA ASN A 54 3.70 13.58 -2.65
C ASN A 54 2.54 14.51 -3.07
N ALA A 55 2.13 15.43 -2.19
CA ALA A 55 1.02 16.36 -2.39
C ALA A 55 1.48 17.81 -2.63
N ARG A 56 2.51 18.30 -1.94
CA ARG A 56 3.07 19.63 -2.11
C ARG A 56 4.56 19.68 -1.82
N LYS A 57 5.25 20.64 -2.40
CA LYS A 57 6.66 20.91 -2.10
C LYS A 57 6.80 21.67 -0.78
N LEU A 58 7.94 21.50 -0.12
CA LEU A 58 8.39 22.37 0.97
C LEU A 58 8.68 23.76 0.42
N THR A 59 8.32 24.77 1.20
CA THR A 59 8.59 26.17 0.93
C THR A 59 9.64 26.70 1.91
N GLU A 60 10.23 27.84 1.58
CA GLU A 60 11.16 28.51 2.50
C GLU A 60 10.47 28.95 3.81
N GLU A 61 9.18 29.31 3.73
CA GLU A 61 8.36 29.61 4.91
C GLU A 61 8.20 28.37 5.83
N ASP A 62 8.01 27.17 5.28
CA ASP A 62 7.91 25.95 6.09
C ASP A 62 9.19 25.73 6.91
N TRP A 63 10.36 25.92 6.28
CA TRP A 63 11.65 25.78 6.96
C TRP A 63 11.88 26.85 8.05
N GLN A 64 11.58 28.11 7.77
CA GLN A 64 11.75 29.21 8.73
C GLN A 64 10.74 29.11 9.89
N TRP A 65 9.60 28.50 9.67
CA TRP A 65 8.58 28.34 10.70
C TRP A 65 8.93 27.26 11.72
N ALA A 66 9.68 26.22 11.34
CA ALA A 66 9.89 25.03 12.14
C ALA A 66 10.94 25.22 13.25
N ASP A 67 10.60 24.82 14.47
CA ASP A 67 11.55 24.67 15.59
C ASP A 67 12.08 23.24 15.69
N LEU A 68 11.31 22.24 15.16
CA LEU A 68 11.65 20.82 15.12
C LEU A 68 11.08 20.19 13.85
N ILE A 69 11.84 19.29 13.23
CA ILE A 69 11.39 18.51 12.07
C ILE A 69 11.20 17.06 12.48
N LEU A 70 10.05 16.47 12.10
CA LEU A 70 9.74 15.06 12.29
C LEU A 70 9.56 14.41 10.92
N ILE A 71 10.36 13.40 10.60
CA ILE A 71 10.31 12.69 9.33
C ILE A 71 9.88 11.25 9.59
N SER A 72 8.94 10.71 8.79
CA SER A 72 8.66 9.28 8.78
C SER A 72 8.92 8.72 7.39
N ALA A 73 9.72 7.64 7.31
CA ALA A 73 10.13 7.07 6.04
C ALA A 73 9.98 5.55 5.99
N MET A 74 9.48 5.07 4.84
CA MET A 74 9.56 3.68 4.40
C MET A 74 10.94 3.42 3.76
N TYR A 75 11.34 2.16 3.56
CA TYR A 75 12.60 1.81 2.89
C TYR A 75 12.78 2.52 1.55
N ILE A 76 11.75 2.52 0.73
CA ILE A 76 11.75 3.15 -0.60
C ILE A 76 11.94 4.68 -0.55
N GLN A 77 11.74 5.32 0.61
CA GLN A 77 11.91 6.77 0.81
C GLN A 77 13.27 7.13 1.42
N ARG A 78 14.20 6.16 1.55
CA ARG A 78 15.52 6.33 2.18
C ARG A 78 16.27 7.56 1.67
N GLU A 79 16.42 7.70 0.36
CA GLU A 79 17.16 8.82 -0.24
C GLU A 79 16.51 10.17 0.06
N GLY A 80 15.19 10.24 -0.06
CA GLY A 80 14.41 11.44 0.28
C GLY A 80 14.55 11.81 1.76
N MET A 81 14.52 10.84 2.66
CA MET A 81 14.77 11.04 4.08
C MET A 81 16.17 11.59 4.34
N VAL A 82 17.21 11.00 3.77
CA VAL A 82 18.61 11.44 3.92
C VAL A 82 18.78 12.89 3.43
N ALA A 83 18.20 13.22 2.28
CA ALA A 83 18.25 14.57 1.74
C ALA A 83 17.58 15.60 2.67
N LEU A 84 16.43 15.26 3.25
CA LEU A 84 15.69 16.12 4.19
C LEU A 84 16.46 16.31 5.51
N VAL A 85 17.04 15.24 6.05
CA VAL A 85 17.85 15.31 7.27
C VAL A 85 19.04 16.25 7.05
N ARG A 86 19.79 16.07 5.96
CA ARG A 86 20.94 16.94 5.61
C ARG A 86 20.54 18.40 5.44
N GLU A 87 19.40 18.66 4.80
CA GLU A 87 18.91 20.02 4.62
C GLU A 87 18.48 20.66 5.95
N ALA A 88 17.78 19.91 6.84
CA ALA A 88 17.45 20.37 8.18
C ALA A 88 18.72 20.75 8.97
N LYS A 89 19.74 19.90 8.94
CA LYS A 89 21.03 20.16 9.60
C LYS A 89 21.76 21.38 9.05
N ARG A 90 21.76 21.54 7.72
CA ARG A 90 22.35 22.72 7.06
C ARG A 90 21.68 24.02 7.53
N ARG A 91 20.39 23.97 7.88
CA ARG A 91 19.61 25.08 8.40
C ARG A 91 19.70 25.25 9.92
N GLY A 92 20.37 24.34 10.62
CA GLY A 92 20.47 24.37 12.07
C GLY A 92 19.17 23.99 12.80
N ILE A 93 18.24 23.30 12.13
CA ILE A 93 16.96 22.88 12.71
C ILE A 93 17.10 21.45 13.24
N PRO A 94 16.76 21.17 14.50
CA PRO A 94 16.73 19.82 15.05
C PRO A 94 15.80 18.90 14.26
N VAL A 95 16.22 17.64 14.04
CA VAL A 95 15.47 16.68 13.24
C VAL A 95 15.40 15.32 13.90
N ALA A 96 14.18 14.75 13.92
CA ALA A 96 13.90 13.39 14.34
C ALA A 96 13.39 12.58 13.15
N ALA A 97 13.91 11.37 12.96
CA ALA A 97 13.47 10.44 11.92
C ALA A 97 12.95 9.14 12.54
N GLY A 98 11.79 8.66 12.07
CA GLY A 98 11.15 7.42 12.50
C GLY A 98 10.49 6.69 11.32
N GLY A 99 9.73 5.65 11.62
CA GLY A 99 9.09 4.77 10.64
C GLY A 99 9.91 3.52 10.33
N PRO A 100 9.47 2.69 9.38
CA PRO A 100 10.10 1.41 9.08
C PRO A 100 11.59 1.50 8.76
N GLN A 101 12.00 2.46 7.93
CA GLN A 101 13.39 2.59 7.52
C GLN A 101 14.33 2.94 8.69
N PRO A 102 14.13 4.00 9.52
CA PRO A 102 14.96 4.28 10.68
C PRO A 102 14.84 3.23 11.79
N THR A 103 13.74 2.48 11.86
CA THR A 103 13.58 1.39 12.81
C THR A 103 14.52 0.24 12.50
N SER A 104 14.63 -0.14 11.23
CA SER A 104 15.44 -1.29 10.81
C SER A 104 16.91 -0.93 10.54
N LEU A 105 17.17 0.28 10.00
CA LEU A 105 18.50 0.74 9.62
C LEU A 105 18.75 2.15 10.20
N PRO A 106 18.91 2.29 11.52
CA PRO A 106 19.07 3.58 12.20
C PRO A 106 20.35 4.30 11.79
N GLU A 107 21.42 3.57 11.44
CA GLU A 107 22.70 4.11 11.02
C GLU A 107 22.57 5.05 9.82
N VAL A 108 21.67 4.78 8.89
CA VAL A 108 21.45 5.61 7.71
C VAL A 108 21.01 7.04 8.09
N ALA A 109 20.12 7.16 9.07
CA ALA A 109 19.65 8.47 9.56
C ALA A 109 20.71 9.15 10.42
N LEU A 110 21.47 8.40 11.24
CA LEU A 110 22.58 8.91 12.05
C LEU A 110 23.71 9.47 11.18
N GLU A 111 24.12 8.72 10.15
CA GLU A 111 25.17 9.14 9.20
C GLU A 111 24.75 10.38 8.38
N ALA A 112 23.44 10.56 8.15
CA ALA A 112 22.90 11.77 7.55
C ALA A 112 22.95 13.00 8.49
N GLY A 113 23.20 12.79 9.80
CA GLY A 113 23.28 13.82 10.84
C GLY A 113 21.99 14.04 11.61
N CYS A 114 21.06 13.05 11.61
CA CYS A 114 19.82 13.12 12.36
C CYS A 114 20.08 13.26 13.87
N ASP A 115 19.37 14.17 14.56
CA ASP A 115 19.57 14.38 15.99
C ASP A 115 18.90 13.27 16.81
N PHE A 116 17.74 12.79 16.37
CA PHE A 116 16.98 11.73 17.05
C PHE A 116 16.53 10.66 16.04
N VAL A 117 16.96 9.44 16.25
CA VAL A 117 16.47 8.29 15.45
C VAL A 117 15.49 7.48 16.30
N VAL A 118 14.20 7.55 15.93
CA VAL A 118 13.11 6.93 16.70
C VAL A 118 12.84 5.53 16.15
N ARG A 119 13.19 4.51 16.94
CA ARG A 119 13.02 3.10 16.59
C ARG A 119 11.84 2.48 17.32
N GLY A 120 10.92 1.89 16.57
CA GLY A 120 9.73 1.24 17.10
C GLY A 120 8.45 2.04 16.90
N GLU A 121 7.41 1.65 17.63
CA GLU A 121 6.06 2.21 17.45
C GLU A 121 5.89 3.49 18.26
N GLY A 122 5.29 4.51 17.63
CA GLY A 122 5.19 5.87 18.18
C GLY A 122 4.54 5.97 19.56
N GLU A 123 3.56 5.11 19.84
CA GLU A 123 2.86 5.10 21.12
C GLU A 123 3.81 4.94 22.32
N ASN A 124 4.88 4.13 22.17
CA ASN A 124 5.88 3.92 23.22
C ASN A 124 7.11 4.82 23.07
N THR A 125 7.42 5.29 21.87
CA THR A 125 8.69 5.99 21.58
C THR A 125 8.55 7.52 21.59
N ILE A 126 7.39 8.07 21.26
CA ILE A 126 7.19 9.53 21.29
C ILE A 126 7.31 10.11 22.69
N PRO A 127 6.78 9.50 23.75
CA PRO A 127 7.03 9.98 25.13
C PRO A 127 8.53 10.06 25.47
N LEU A 128 9.33 9.06 25.05
CA LEU A 128 10.79 9.04 25.25
C LEU A 128 11.51 10.11 24.42
N LEU A 129 11.04 10.39 23.20
CA LEU A 129 11.54 11.51 22.39
C LEU A 129 11.29 12.86 23.09
N LEU A 130 10.11 13.06 23.65
CA LEU A 130 9.76 14.28 24.38
C LEU A 130 10.62 14.47 25.65
N GLU A 131 10.96 13.40 26.34
CA GLU A 131 11.92 13.41 27.45
C GLU A 131 13.31 13.79 26.98
N ALA A 132 13.80 13.15 25.89
CA ALA A 132 15.11 13.44 25.33
C ALA A 132 15.24 14.91 24.86
N LEU A 133 14.20 15.46 24.25
CA LEU A 133 14.11 16.87 23.86
C LEU A 133 14.21 17.81 25.08
N ARG A 134 13.51 17.50 26.18
CA ARG A 134 13.58 18.30 27.44
C ARG A 134 14.95 18.26 28.07
N ASP A 135 15.58 17.08 28.04
CA ASP A 135 16.89 16.85 28.69
C ASP A 135 18.07 17.30 27.81
N GLY A 136 17.83 17.73 26.56
CA GLY A 136 18.89 18.04 25.59
C GLY A 136 19.71 16.83 25.15
N ARG A 137 19.19 15.60 25.28
CA ARG A 137 19.84 14.36 24.82
C ARG A 137 19.54 14.14 23.35
N THR A 138 20.48 13.58 22.61
CA THR A 138 20.34 13.20 21.20
C THR A 138 20.70 11.72 21.00
N GLY A 139 20.46 11.19 19.81
CA GLY A 139 20.83 9.82 19.43
C GLY A 139 19.62 8.90 19.17
N VAL A 140 19.80 7.61 19.41
CA VAL A 140 18.75 6.61 19.20
C VAL A 140 17.77 6.62 20.36
N ILE A 141 16.50 6.76 20.05
CA ILE A 141 15.37 6.67 20.96
C ILE A 141 14.62 5.39 20.62
N GLU A 142 14.67 4.40 21.47
CA GLU A 142 14.05 3.11 21.17
C GLU A 142 13.26 2.54 22.34
N ASN A 143 12.21 1.80 21.99
CA ASN A 143 11.51 0.92 22.90
C ASN A 143 11.17 -0.38 22.16
N PRO A 144 11.73 -1.53 22.56
CA PRO A 144 11.48 -2.81 21.91
C PRO A 144 10.09 -3.38 22.19
N GLU A 145 9.43 -2.89 23.23
CA GLU A 145 8.09 -3.34 23.61
C GLU A 145 7.05 -2.88 22.59
N LYS A 146 6.15 -3.80 22.26
CA LYS A 146 5.03 -3.49 21.36
C LYS A 146 3.86 -2.92 22.14
N PRO A 147 3.37 -1.72 21.79
CA PRO A 147 2.27 -1.08 22.54
C PRO A 147 0.96 -1.86 22.41
N ASP A 148 0.10 -1.70 23.41
CA ASP A 148 -1.30 -2.08 23.26
C ASP A 148 -1.98 -1.10 22.30
N MET A 149 -2.57 -1.62 21.22
CA MET A 149 -3.27 -0.79 20.21
C MET A 149 -4.49 -0.06 20.79
N ALA A 150 -4.98 -0.48 21.98
CA ALA A 150 -6.02 0.26 22.70
C ALA A 150 -5.55 1.66 23.15
N THR A 151 -4.25 1.90 23.24
CA THR A 151 -3.66 3.21 23.58
C THR A 151 -3.41 4.11 22.39
N SER A 152 -3.54 3.58 21.16
CA SER A 152 -3.32 4.36 19.95
C SER A 152 -4.37 5.46 19.78
N PRO A 153 -3.97 6.73 19.61
CA PRO A 153 -4.91 7.84 19.49
C PRO A 153 -5.61 7.84 18.13
N ILE A 154 -6.67 8.65 18.02
CA ILE A 154 -7.24 9.01 16.71
C ILE A 154 -6.22 9.87 15.99
N PRO A 155 -5.80 9.50 14.74
CA PRO A 155 -4.85 10.29 13.98
C PRO A 155 -5.36 11.71 13.70
N ARG A 156 -4.46 12.68 13.61
CA ARG A 156 -4.76 14.10 13.33
C ARG A 156 -5.14 14.30 11.86
N PHE A 157 -6.28 13.73 11.45
CA PHE A 157 -6.82 13.87 10.09
C PHE A 157 -7.15 15.32 9.73
N ASP A 158 -7.34 16.18 10.72
CA ASP A 158 -7.55 17.62 10.57
C ASP A 158 -6.34 18.37 9.95
N LEU A 159 -5.14 17.78 10.01
CA LEU A 159 -3.95 18.32 9.34
C LEU A 159 -3.92 18.08 7.82
N LEU A 160 -4.85 17.27 7.30
CA LEU A 160 -4.91 16.94 5.88
C LEU A 160 -5.72 17.94 5.08
N ASN A 161 -5.25 18.27 3.87
CA ASN A 161 -6.15 18.71 2.82
C ASN A 161 -6.70 17.48 2.09
N LEU A 162 -7.89 17.02 2.50
CA LEU A 162 -8.50 15.79 1.96
C LEU A 162 -8.64 15.79 0.43
N ASN A 163 -8.73 16.95 -0.20
CA ASN A 163 -8.79 17.06 -1.66
C ASN A 163 -7.50 16.64 -2.39
N ASP A 164 -6.39 16.55 -1.69
CA ASP A 164 -5.11 16.14 -2.28
C ASP A 164 -5.01 14.62 -2.45
N TYR A 165 -5.85 13.83 -1.75
CA TYR A 165 -5.78 12.38 -1.67
C TYR A 165 -6.93 11.69 -2.40
N ASN A 166 -6.61 10.66 -3.20
CA ASN A 166 -7.61 9.85 -3.89
C ASN A 166 -8.26 8.80 -2.97
N GLY A 167 -7.57 8.41 -1.91
CA GLY A 167 -8.03 7.49 -0.88
C GLY A 167 -7.70 7.99 0.52
N LEU A 168 -8.17 7.26 1.51
CA LEU A 168 -7.92 7.50 2.92
C LEU A 168 -7.28 6.26 3.52
N THR A 169 -6.65 6.39 4.68
CA THR A 169 -5.98 5.26 5.33
C THR A 169 -6.33 5.23 6.82
N ILE A 170 -6.69 4.05 7.30
CA ILE A 170 -6.78 3.72 8.74
C ILE A 170 -6.02 2.42 9.01
N GLN A 171 -5.71 2.15 10.27
CA GLN A 171 -5.10 0.90 10.68
C GLN A 171 -5.88 0.33 11.85
N THR A 172 -6.27 -0.95 11.76
CA THR A 172 -7.07 -1.61 12.81
C THR A 172 -6.25 -2.62 13.61
N SER A 173 -5.16 -3.12 13.02
CA SER A 173 -4.23 -4.05 13.67
C SER A 173 -2.80 -3.88 13.18
N ARG A 174 -1.83 -4.37 13.97
CA ARG A 174 -0.41 -4.50 13.64
C ARG A 174 0.08 -5.90 13.98
N GLY A 175 0.95 -6.44 13.11
CA GLY A 175 1.53 -7.77 13.25
C GLY A 175 0.77 -8.84 12.47
N CYS A 176 1.49 -9.93 12.17
CA CYS A 176 0.98 -11.04 11.37
C CYS A 176 1.36 -12.39 12.01
N PRO A 177 0.43 -13.37 12.11
CA PRO A 177 0.72 -14.64 12.75
C PRO A 177 1.59 -15.58 11.90
N PHE A 178 1.80 -15.24 10.62
CA PHE A 178 2.60 -16.04 9.70
C PHE A 178 4.09 -15.70 9.81
N ASP A 179 4.92 -16.61 9.27
CA ASP A 179 6.37 -16.59 9.38
C ASP A 179 7.04 -16.72 8.00
N CYS A 180 6.57 -15.92 7.04
CA CYS A 180 7.19 -15.87 5.72
C CYS A 180 8.61 -15.32 5.84
N GLU A 181 9.62 -16.05 5.34
CA GLU A 181 11.04 -15.73 5.59
C GLU A 181 11.47 -14.35 5.08
N PHE A 182 10.84 -13.86 4.02
CA PHE A 182 11.13 -12.59 3.37
C PHE A 182 10.37 -11.38 3.97
N CYS A 183 9.49 -11.60 4.96
CA CYS A 183 8.55 -10.58 5.41
C CYS A 183 9.08 -9.82 6.64
N ASP A 184 9.20 -8.49 6.49
CA ASP A 184 9.68 -7.61 7.56
C ASP A 184 8.63 -7.29 8.64
N VAL A 185 7.36 -7.62 8.42
CA VAL A 185 6.27 -7.36 9.37
C VAL A 185 6.55 -7.96 10.75
N VAL A 186 7.15 -9.17 10.77
CA VAL A 186 7.48 -9.87 12.02
C VAL A 186 8.49 -9.07 12.85
N ASN A 187 9.48 -8.47 12.21
CA ASN A 187 10.50 -7.64 12.87
C ASN A 187 9.92 -6.30 13.35
N LEU A 188 9.17 -5.64 12.48
CA LEU A 188 8.59 -4.33 12.79
C LEU A 188 7.49 -4.42 13.84
N PHE A 189 6.55 -5.36 13.71
CA PHE A 189 5.30 -5.38 14.49
C PHE A 189 5.07 -6.67 15.30
N GLY A 190 5.87 -7.71 15.08
CA GLY A 190 5.77 -8.98 15.79
C GLY A 190 4.79 -9.98 15.21
N ARG A 191 4.86 -11.22 15.70
CA ARG A 191 4.03 -12.36 15.27
C ARG A 191 2.67 -12.44 15.96
N THR A 192 2.46 -11.71 17.04
CA THR A 192 1.18 -11.66 17.75
C THR A 192 0.41 -10.42 17.28
N PRO A 193 -0.63 -10.57 16.46
CA PRO A 193 -1.40 -9.43 16.00
C PRO A 193 -2.10 -8.72 17.17
N ARG A 194 -1.95 -7.40 17.24
CA ARG A 194 -2.56 -6.50 18.23
C ARG A 194 -3.62 -5.65 17.53
N TYR A 195 -4.70 -5.33 18.21
CA TYR A 195 -5.91 -4.77 17.61
C TYR A 195 -6.38 -3.53 18.34
N LYS A 196 -6.81 -2.51 17.60
CA LYS A 196 -7.68 -1.47 18.12
C LYS A 196 -9.04 -2.08 18.48
N THR A 197 -9.71 -1.48 19.41
CA THR A 197 -11.11 -1.83 19.71
C THR A 197 -12.01 -1.39 18.55
N PRO A 198 -13.12 -2.08 18.27
CA PRO A 198 -14.09 -1.61 17.27
C PRO A 198 -14.56 -0.18 17.50
N LYS A 199 -14.71 0.25 18.76
CA LYS A 199 -15.09 1.63 19.11
C LYS A 199 -14.05 2.66 18.65
N GLN A 200 -12.74 2.38 18.80
CA GLN A 200 -11.69 3.26 18.31
C GLN A 200 -11.75 3.39 16.79
N VAL A 201 -11.89 2.27 16.05
CA VAL A 201 -11.97 2.28 14.60
C VAL A 201 -13.21 3.05 14.13
N ILE A 202 -14.36 2.87 14.78
CA ILE A 202 -15.58 3.65 14.48
C ILE A 202 -15.35 5.14 14.76
N ALA A 203 -14.62 5.51 15.82
CA ALA A 203 -14.32 6.91 16.11
C ALA A 203 -13.40 7.54 15.05
N GLU A 204 -12.41 6.80 14.53
CA GLU A 204 -11.57 7.25 13.41
C GLU A 204 -12.39 7.46 12.12
N LEU A 205 -13.25 6.50 11.78
CA LEU A 205 -14.16 6.61 10.63
C LEU A 205 -15.16 7.76 10.79
N GLU A 206 -15.65 7.99 12.02
CA GLU A 206 -16.54 9.11 12.33
C GLU A 206 -15.80 10.45 12.15
N THR A 207 -14.57 10.55 12.64
CA THR A 207 -13.75 11.76 12.45
C THR A 207 -13.56 12.09 10.97
N LEU A 208 -13.19 11.10 10.15
CA LEU A 208 -13.08 11.27 8.69
C LEU A 208 -14.42 11.68 8.07
N TYR A 209 -15.53 11.07 8.50
CA TYR A 209 -16.86 11.40 8.02
C TYR A 209 -17.25 12.84 8.34
N GLN A 210 -16.99 13.33 9.55
CA GLN A 210 -17.28 14.70 9.98
C GLN A 210 -16.42 15.74 9.27
N LEU A 211 -15.18 15.39 8.91
CA LEU A 211 -14.30 16.21 8.07
C LEU A 211 -14.76 16.28 6.61
N GLY A 212 -15.85 15.60 6.25
CA GLY A 212 -16.42 15.61 4.89
C GLY A 212 -15.78 14.59 3.93
N ALA A 213 -15.01 13.63 4.45
CA ALA A 213 -14.39 12.60 3.63
C ALA A 213 -15.40 11.59 3.08
N GLU A 214 -15.16 11.11 1.86
CA GLU A 214 -15.90 10.05 1.17
C GLU A 214 -14.95 9.24 0.28
N GLY A 215 -15.37 8.04 -0.12
CA GLY A 215 -14.65 7.22 -1.10
C GLY A 215 -13.93 6.02 -0.52
N MET A 216 -12.76 5.66 -1.08
CA MET A 216 -12.02 4.47 -0.69
C MET A 216 -11.22 4.70 0.58
N VAL A 217 -11.34 3.79 1.54
CA VAL A 217 -10.52 3.73 2.76
C VAL A 217 -9.68 2.45 2.72
N PHE A 218 -8.37 2.62 2.70
CA PHE A 218 -7.43 1.52 2.85
C PHE A 218 -7.22 1.19 4.33
N ILE A 219 -7.67 0.01 4.75
CA ILE A 219 -7.34 -0.56 6.06
C ILE A 219 -5.96 -1.20 5.90
N CYS A 220 -4.90 -0.49 6.32
CA CYS A 220 -3.50 -0.86 6.08
C CYS A 220 -2.95 -1.88 7.09
N ASP A 221 -3.79 -2.83 7.49
CA ASP A 221 -3.39 -3.94 8.35
C ASP A 221 -2.46 -4.91 7.62
N ASP A 222 -1.48 -5.48 8.30
CA ASP A 222 -0.57 -6.47 7.72
C ASP A 222 -1.30 -7.76 7.28
N ASN A 223 -2.34 -8.14 8.02
CA ASN A 223 -3.27 -9.20 7.65
C ASN A 223 -4.60 -9.00 8.41
N PHE A 224 -5.58 -8.42 7.75
CA PHE A 224 -6.88 -8.09 8.36
C PHE A 224 -7.57 -9.29 9.03
N ILE A 225 -7.43 -10.48 8.45
CA ILE A 225 -8.00 -11.73 8.97
C ILE A 225 -7.03 -12.54 9.84
N GLY A 226 -5.91 -11.96 10.25
CA GLY A 226 -4.92 -12.60 11.13
C GLY A 226 -5.54 -13.16 12.43
N ASN A 227 -6.63 -12.53 12.90
CA ASN A 227 -7.55 -13.09 13.89
C ASN A 227 -8.99 -12.93 13.40
N LYS A 228 -9.55 -14.00 12.86
CA LYS A 228 -10.91 -14.02 12.28
C LYS A 228 -12.00 -13.57 13.26
N LYS A 229 -11.86 -13.86 14.57
CA LYS A 229 -12.86 -13.45 15.59
C LYS A 229 -12.86 -11.92 15.74
N ARG A 230 -11.68 -11.29 15.79
CA ARG A 230 -11.55 -9.82 15.88
C ARG A 230 -12.04 -9.13 14.62
N ALA A 231 -11.67 -9.64 13.44
CA ALA A 231 -12.15 -9.10 12.17
C ALA A 231 -13.70 -9.16 12.06
N ARG A 232 -14.32 -10.29 12.44
CA ARG A 232 -15.80 -10.41 12.47
C ARG A 232 -16.44 -9.38 13.40
N ALA A 233 -15.92 -9.23 14.62
CA ALA A 233 -16.45 -8.27 15.59
C ALA A 233 -16.36 -6.83 15.05
N LEU A 234 -15.25 -6.48 14.39
CA LEU A 234 -15.09 -5.15 13.79
C LEU A 234 -16.07 -4.93 12.62
N LEU A 235 -16.21 -5.89 11.72
CA LEU A 235 -17.14 -5.78 10.58
C LEU A 235 -18.60 -5.67 11.02
N GLN A 236 -18.97 -6.31 12.14
CA GLN A 236 -20.29 -6.21 12.74
C GLN A 236 -20.60 -4.80 13.26
N GLU A 237 -19.60 -4.02 13.67
CA GLU A 237 -19.75 -2.62 14.08
C GLU A 237 -19.68 -1.65 12.88
N ILE A 238 -18.78 -1.88 11.92
CA ILE A 238 -18.65 -1.04 10.73
C ILE A 238 -19.93 -1.07 9.90
N THR A 239 -20.53 -2.25 9.69
CA THR A 239 -21.71 -2.41 8.82
C THR A 239 -22.87 -1.50 9.23
N PRO A 240 -23.41 -1.55 10.47
CA PRO A 240 -24.51 -0.68 10.88
C PRO A 240 -24.11 0.80 10.93
N TRP A 241 -22.86 1.10 11.29
CA TRP A 241 -22.33 2.47 11.27
C TRP A 241 -22.37 3.06 9.86
N SER A 242 -21.83 2.32 8.89
CA SER A 242 -21.77 2.73 7.48
C SER A 242 -23.17 2.91 6.88
N LYS A 243 -24.08 1.94 7.10
CA LYS A 243 -25.46 2.02 6.60
C LYS A 243 -26.21 3.25 7.13
N ARG A 244 -26.09 3.57 8.42
CA ARG A 244 -26.74 4.77 9.00
C ARG A 244 -26.23 6.09 8.39
N ARG A 245 -25.06 6.09 7.73
CA ARG A 245 -24.44 7.27 7.10
C ARG A 245 -24.52 7.27 5.58
N GLY A 246 -25.28 6.33 5.00
CA GLY A 246 -25.44 6.22 3.55
C GLY A 246 -24.21 5.66 2.85
N GLU A 247 -23.44 4.81 3.53
CA GLU A 247 -22.27 4.12 3.01
C GLU A 247 -21.21 5.07 2.42
N PRO A 248 -20.70 6.04 3.21
CA PRO A 248 -19.77 7.06 2.69
C PRO A 248 -18.44 6.47 2.24
N PHE A 249 -18.06 5.32 2.78
CA PHE A 249 -16.79 4.67 2.50
C PHE A 249 -16.95 3.29 1.85
N ALA A 250 -16.11 3.03 0.88
CA ALA A 250 -15.77 1.69 0.44
C ALA A 250 -14.43 1.31 1.06
N PHE A 251 -14.17 0.02 1.30
CA PHE A 251 -12.95 -0.41 1.96
C PHE A 251 -12.11 -1.33 1.07
N MET A 252 -10.81 -1.21 1.23
CA MET A 252 -9.78 -2.12 0.75
C MET A 252 -8.90 -2.56 1.91
N THR A 253 -8.39 -3.80 1.90
CA THR A 253 -7.44 -4.27 2.93
C THR A 253 -6.49 -5.32 2.38
N GLN A 254 -5.52 -5.74 3.21
CA GLN A 254 -4.64 -6.87 2.95
C GLN A 254 -5.16 -8.11 3.71
N ALA A 255 -5.14 -9.24 3.04
CA ALA A 255 -5.56 -10.51 3.63
C ALA A 255 -4.77 -11.69 3.07
N SER A 256 -4.66 -12.75 3.84
CA SER A 256 -4.12 -14.02 3.36
C SER A 256 -5.16 -14.80 2.55
N VAL A 257 -4.70 -15.69 1.67
CA VAL A 257 -5.54 -16.41 0.68
C VAL A 257 -6.62 -17.28 1.31
N ASN A 258 -6.43 -17.73 2.56
CA ASN A 258 -7.42 -18.51 3.32
C ASN A 258 -8.73 -17.74 3.60
N LEU A 259 -8.80 -16.46 3.26
CA LEU A 259 -10.04 -15.70 3.20
C LEU A 259 -11.04 -16.34 2.25
N GLY A 260 -10.58 -16.82 1.09
CA GLY A 260 -11.45 -17.45 0.08
C GLY A 260 -12.10 -18.77 0.53
N GLN A 261 -11.63 -19.37 1.62
CA GLN A 261 -12.20 -20.56 2.24
C GLN A 261 -13.17 -20.24 3.39
N ASP A 262 -13.49 -18.95 3.60
CA ASP A 262 -14.38 -18.49 4.67
C ASP A 262 -15.54 -17.64 4.10
N PRO A 263 -16.56 -18.27 3.51
CA PRO A 263 -17.66 -17.54 2.87
C PRO A 263 -18.44 -16.64 3.84
N GLY A 264 -18.51 -17.00 5.12
CA GLY A 264 -19.15 -16.17 6.14
C GLY A 264 -18.35 -14.89 6.47
N MET A 265 -17.02 -14.93 6.41
CA MET A 265 -16.18 -13.73 6.53
C MET A 265 -16.35 -12.84 5.30
N VAL A 266 -16.31 -13.42 4.10
CA VAL A 266 -16.48 -12.68 2.85
C VAL A 266 -17.85 -12.00 2.78
N ASP A 267 -18.93 -12.66 3.23
CA ASP A 267 -20.27 -12.05 3.32
C ASP A 267 -20.27 -10.84 4.27
N LEU A 268 -19.65 -10.95 5.45
CA LEU A 268 -19.52 -9.81 6.36
C LEU A 268 -18.71 -8.66 5.75
N MET A 269 -17.60 -8.96 5.07
CA MET A 269 -16.78 -7.95 4.39
C MET A 269 -17.57 -7.21 3.31
N THR A 270 -18.32 -7.95 2.47
CA THR A 270 -19.13 -7.34 1.42
C THR A 270 -20.28 -6.49 1.98
N ARG A 271 -20.90 -6.89 3.09
CA ARG A 271 -21.92 -6.09 3.80
C ARG A 271 -21.34 -4.82 4.42
N ALA A 272 -20.09 -4.85 4.85
CA ALA A 272 -19.38 -3.67 5.34
C ALA A 272 -18.88 -2.76 4.22
N ASN A 273 -19.24 -3.04 2.96
CA ASN A 273 -18.78 -2.33 1.76
C ASN A 273 -17.27 -2.48 1.46
N LEU A 274 -16.65 -3.61 1.89
CA LEU A 274 -15.29 -3.93 1.50
C LEU A 274 -15.29 -4.47 0.07
N LYS A 275 -14.62 -3.77 -0.83
CA LYS A 275 -14.66 -4.00 -2.29
C LYS A 275 -13.43 -4.74 -2.80
N GLU A 276 -12.28 -4.54 -2.15
CA GLU A 276 -10.99 -4.96 -2.69
C GLU A 276 -10.12 -5.59 -1.60
N VAL A 277 -9.38 -6.63 -1.97
CA VAL A 277 -8.37 -7.23 -1.11
C VAL A 277 -7.05 -7.40 -1.86
N PHE A 278 -5.96 -7.01 -1.21
CA PHE A 278 -4.61 -7.34 -1.65
C PHE A 278 -4.19 -8.67 -1.02
N ILE A 279 -3.78 -9.62 -1.85
CA ILE A 279 -3.40 -10.98 -1.43
C ILE A 279 -2.00 -11.31 -1.91
N GLY A 280 -1.11 -11.61 -0.96
CA GLY A 280 0.19 -12.18 -1.23
C GLY A 280 0.06 -13.62 -1.74
N ILE A 281 0.19 -13.83 -3.04
CA ILE A 281 0.20 -15.16 -3.70
C ILE A 281 1.63 -15.68 -3.76
N GLU A 282 2.56 -14.81 -4.08
CA GLU A 282 4.00 -14.90 -4.25
C GLU A 282 4.42 -15.80 -5.40
N SER A 283 3.97 -17.04 -5.44
CA SER A 283 4.25 -17.97 -6.53
C SER A 283 3.07 -18.93 -6.76
N PRO A 284 2.80 -19.33 -7.99
CA PRO A 284 1.90 -20.45 -8.28
C PRO A 284 2.55 -21.82 -8.04
N ASP A 285 3.84 -21.90 -7.69
CA ASP A 285 4.60 -23.13 -7.47
C ASP A 285 4.65 -23.47 -5.97
N GLU A 286 4.01 -24.60 -5.59
CA GLU A 286 3.91 -25.01 -4.19
C GLU A 286 5.28 -25.26 -3.53
N LYS A 287 6.27 -25.76 -4.27
CA LYS A 287 7.63 -25.99 -3.73
C LYS A 287 8.33 -24.70 -3.36
N VAL A 288 8.13 -23.65 -4.18
CA VAL A 288 8.67 -22.32 -3.91
C VAL A 288 8.00 -21.70 -2.68
N LEU A 289 6.68 -21.90 -2.52
CA LEU A 289 5.95 -21.45 -1.34
C LEU A 289 6.38 -22.19 -0.07
N GLU A 290 6.73 -23.47 -0.18
CA GLU A 290 7.25 -24.27 0.93
C GLU A 290 8.61 -23.75 1.39
N THR A 291 9.54 -23.52 0.45
CA THR A 291 10.89 -23.00 0.74
C THR A 291 10.83 -21.63 1.40
N SER A 292 9.89 -20.75 1.00
CA SER A 292 9.70 -19.41 1.57
C SER A 292 8.82 -19.37 2.82
N HIS A 293 8.50 -20.53 3.42
CA HIS A 293 7.64 -20.69 4.61
C HIS A 293 6.22 -20.13 4.46
N LYS A 294 5.71 -20.07 3.22
CA LYS A 294 4.35 -19.59 2.96
C LYS A 294 3.31 -20.73 2.96
N TYR A 295 3.36 -21.55 3.98
CA TYR A 295 2.55 -22.77 4.13
C TYR A 295 1.04 -22.54 4.08
N HIS A 296 0.56 -21.36 4.47
CA HIS A 296 -0.87 -21.04 4.40
C HIS A 296 -1.38 -20.92 2.97
N ASN A 297 -0.53 -20.65 1.97
CA ASN A 297 -0.92 -20.67 0.57
C ASN A 297 -0.97 -22.10 0.00
N ILE A 298 -0.18 -23.02 0.55
CA ILE A 298 -0.20 -24.44 0.14
C ILE A 298 -1.42 -25.16 0.70
N LYS A 299 -1.77 -24.85 1.95
CA LYS A 299 -2.91 -25.48 2.65
C LYS A 299 -4.28 -25.09 2.08
N ASN A 300 -4.34 -24.02 1.30
CA ASN A 300 -5.58 -23.51 0.73
C ASN A 300 -5.45 -23.49 -0.80
N PRO A 301 -6.33 -24.16 -1.54
CA PRO A 301 -6.29 -24.18 -3.00
C PRO A 301 -6.37 -22.76 -3.57
N LEU A 302 -5.27 -22.25 -4.14
CA LEU A 302 -5.15 -20.85 -4.59
C LEU A 302 -6.24 -20.48 -5.60
N LEU A 303 -6.39 -21.28 -6.67
CA LEU A 303 -7.36 -21.01 -7.74
C LEU A 303 -8.79 -20.97 -7.20
N GLU A 304 -9.16 -21.93 -6.36
CA GLU A 304 -10.49 -22.02 -5.77
C GLU A 304 -10.75 -20.83 -4.84
N SER A 305 -9.81 -20.54 -3.94
CA SER A 305 -9.91 -19.44 -3.00
C SER A 305 -10.09 -18.08 -3.69
N LEU A 306 -9.32 -17.81 -4.73
CA LEU A 306 -9.41 -16.57 -5.51
C LEU A 306 -10.69 -16.49 -6.32
N ASN A 307 -11.17 -17.62 -6.89
CA ASN A 307 -12.45 -17.67 -7.58
C ASN A 307 -13.62 -17.46 -6.61
N ASN A 308 -13.57 -18.02 -5.40
CA ASN A 308 -14.59 -17.80 -4.38
C ASN A 308 -14.74 -16.33 -4.01
N LEU A 309 -13.63 -15.59 -3.86
CA LEU A 309 -13.64 -14.14 -3.60
C LEU A 309 -14.31 -13.38 -4.75
N LYS A 310 -13.90 -13.66 -5.99
CA LYS A 310 -14.51 -13.08 -7.19
C LYS A 310 -16.00 -13.35 -7.27
N GLN A 311 -16.41 -14.61 -7.07
CA GLN A 311 -17.83 -15.00 -7.10
C GLN A 311 -18.66 -14.34 -6.00
N GLN A 312 -18.06 -13.96 -4.87
CA GLN A 312 -18.73 -13.23 -3.81
C GLN A 312 -18.65 -11.71 -3.95
N GLY A 313 -17.97 -11.20 -4.98
CA GLY A 313 -17.99 -9.79 -5.35
C GLY A 313 -16.86 -8.95 -4.77
N ILE A 314 -15.76 -9.58 -4.33
CA ILE A 314 -14.53 -8.90 -3.90
C ILE A 314 -13.52 -8.90 -5.06
N THR A 315 -12.98 -7.74 -5.37
CA THR A 315 -11.86 -7.59 -6.30
C THR A 315 -10.57 -8.01 -5.62
N VAL A 316 -9.79 -8.88 -6.27
CA VAL A 316 -8.47 -9.30 -5.79
C VAL A 316 -7.39 -8.53 -6.55
N ILE A 317 -6.45 -7.97 -5.80
CA ILE A 317 -5.16 -7.50 -6.30
C ILE A 317 -4.12 -8.52 -5.82
N GLY A 318 -3.44 -9.19 -6.76
CA GLY A 318 -2.43 -10.20 -6.41
C GLY A 318 -1.06 -9.58 -6.11
N SER A 319 -0.21 -10.33 -5.42
CA SER A 319 1.23 -10.05 -5.31
C SER A 319 2.01 -11.30 -5.67
N PHE A 320 3.07 -11.12 -6.45
CA PHE A 320 3.99 -12.18 -6.85
C PHE A 320 5.44 -11.72 -6.69
N ILE A 321 6.31 -12.68 -6.40
CA ILE A 321 7.74 -12.47 -6.25
C ILE A 321 8.47 -13.43 -7.21
N ILE A 322 9.43 -12.92 -7.95
CA ILE A 322 10.35 -13.69 -8.80
C ILE A 322 11.73 -13.69 -8.15
N GLY A 323 12.44 -14.81 -8.26
CA GLY A 323 13.78 -14.97 -7.70
C GLY A 323 13.81 -15.66 -6.34
N LEU A 324 12.71 -16.24 -5.89
CA LEU A 324 12.66 -17.07 -4.69
C LEU A 324 13.56 -18.32 -4.86
N ASP A 325 14.22 -18.75 -3.79
CA ASP A 325 15.02 -19.98 -3.81
C ASP A 325 14.15 -21.21 -4.15
N GLY A 326 14.73 -22.17 -4.86
CA GLY A 326 14.01 -23.33 -5.42
C GLY A 326 13.19 -23.04 -6.67
N GLU A 327 13.13 -21.81 -7.12
CA GLU A 327 12.39 -21.42 -8.30
C GLU A 327 13.06 -21.88 -9.59
N LYS A 328 12.32 -22.55 -10.46
CA LYS A 328 12.80 -22.99 -11.78
C LYS A 328 12.64 -21.91 -12.84
N GLN A 329 13.45 -22.02 -13.90
CA GLN A 329 13.29 -21.19 -15.09
C GLN A 329 11.85 -21.17 -15.60
N GLY A 330 11.39 -20.04 -16.14
CA GLY A 330 10.02 -19.83 -16.61
C GLY A 330 9.03 -19.39 -15.51
N ALA A 331 9.51 -18.91 -14.37
CA ALA A 331 8.66 -18.41 -13.28
C ALA A 331 7.74 -17.29 -13.74
N GLY A 332 8.26 -16.30 -14.48
CA GLY A 332 7.46 -15.22 -15.03
C GLY A 332 6.32 -15.72 -15.92
N GLN A 333 6.57 -16.75 -16.76
CA GLN A 333 5.55 -17.34 -17.61
C GLN A 333 4.49 -18.10 -16.80
N ARG A 334 4.88 -18.82 -15.73
CA ARG A 334 3.93 -19.50 -14.82
C ARG A 334 3.01 -18.48 -14.13
N ILE A 335 3.56 -17.35 -13.68
CA ILE A 335 2.76 -16.25 -13.11
C ILE A 335 1.79 -15.69 -14.14
N CYS A 336 2.24 -15.41 -15.37
CA CYS A 336 1.36 -14.94 -16.43
C CYS A 336 0.23 -15.93 -16.72
N SER A 337 0.53 -17.22 -16.80
CA SER A 337 -0.48 -18.27 -17.01
C SER A 337 -1.50 -18.35 -15.87
N PHE A 338 -1.04 -18.22 -14.63
CA PHE A 338 -1.91 -18.19 -13.45
C PHE A 338 -2.82 -16.95 -13.45
N MET A 339 -2.30 -15.79 -13.83
CA MET A 339 -3.08 -14.56 -13.96
C MET A 339 -4.16 -14.67 -15.05
N GLU A 340 -3.87 -15.34 -16.15
CA GLU A 340 -4.87 -15.59 -17.20
C GLU A 340 -5.96 -16.57 -16.76
N GLN A 341 -5.62 -17.60 -15.98
CA GLN A 341 -6.59 -18.58 -15.44
C GLN A 341 -7.52 -17.94 -14.42
N THR A 342 -7.01 -17.10 -13.51
CA THR A 342 -7.81 -16.42 -12.48
C THR A 342 -8.54 -15.20 -13.04
N ALA A 343 -8.06 -14.66 -14.15
CA ALA A 343 -8.43 -13.38 -14.72
C ALA A 343 -8.24 -12.17 -13.76
N ILE A 344 -7.46 -12.31 -12.66
CA ILE A 344 -7.16 -11.19 -11.75
C ILE A 344 -6.62 -10.02 -12.56
N PRO A 345 -7.24 -8.82 -12.47
CA PRO A 345 -6.87 -7.71 -13.34
C PRO A 345 -5.50 -7.14 -13.03
N MET A 346 -5.17 -7.01 -11.75
CA MET A 346 -3.95 -6.35 -11.28
C MET A 346 -3.16 -7.25 -10.34
N ALA A 347 -1.84 -7.26 -10.51
CA ALA A 347 -0.92 -7.88 -9.57
C ALA A 347 0.37 -7.05 -9.46
N MET A 348 0.81 -6.83 -8.24
CA MET A 348 2.16 -6.37 -7.98
C MET A 348 3.13 -7.53 -8.29
N LEU A 349 4.11 -7.28 -9.13
CA LEU A 349 5.18 -8.22 -9.41
C LEU A 349 6.50 -7.58 -8.98
N GLY A 350 7.22 -8.23 -8.10
CA GLY A 350 8.51 -7.79 -7.58
C GLY A 350 9.61 -8.84 -7.77
N VAL A 351 10.85 -8.38 -7.74
CA VAL A 351 12.03 -9.25 -7.60
C VAL A 351 12.33 -9.37 -6.11
N LEU A 352 12.67 -10.58 -5.66
CA LEU A 352 12.99 -10.81 -4.25
C LEU A 352 14.15 -9.93 -3.80
N GLN A 353 13.96 -9.27 -2.68
CA GLN A 353 15.01 -8.64 -1.89
C GLN A 353 14.98 -9.23 -0.48
N ALA A 354 16.14 -9.30 0.16
CA ALA A 354 16.26 -9.68 1.56
C ALA A 354 16.19 -8.43 2.44
N PRO A 355 15.07 -8.16 3.13
CA PRO A 355 15.01 -7.05 4.08
C PRO A 355 15.91 -7.34 5.29
N PRO A 356 16.61 -6.35 5.83
CA PRO A 356 17.45 -6.50 7.00
C PRO A 356 16.69 -7.12 8.18
N HIS A 357 17.37 -7.98 8.95
CA HIS A 357 16.83 -8.64 10.14
C HIS A 357 15.67 -9.61 9.90
N THR A 358 15.39 -10.00 8.65
CA THR A 358 14.44 -11.07 8.34
C THR A 358 15.12 -12.44 8.39
N SER A 359 14.33 -13.51 8.54
CA SER A 359 14.86 -14.89 8.48
C SER A 359 15.57 -15.18 7.16
N LEU A 360 15.11 -14.57 6.06
CA LEU A 360 15.77 -14.63 4.75
C LEU A 360 17.15 -13.96 4.80
N TRP A 361 17.25 -12.76 5.40
CA TRP A 361 18.52 -12.07 5.57
C TRP A 361 19.53 -12.92 6.35
N ASP A 362 19.11 -13.41 7.53
CA ASP A 362 19.98 -14.21 8.41
C ASP A 362 20.45 -15.52 7.72
N ARG A 363 19.58 -16.14 6.92
CA ARG A 363 19.92 -17.33 6.14
C ARG A 363 20.94 -17.02 5.06
N LEU A 364 20.69 -16.00 4.26
CA LEU A 364 21.57 -15.61 3.16
C LEU A 364 22.94 -15.09 3.65
N GLU A 365 22.97 -14.43 4.81
CA GLU A 365 24.21 -14.02 5.47
C GLU A 365 25.07 -15.25 5.86
N LYS A 366 24.46 -16.25 6.52
CA LYS A 366 25.14 -17.52 6.88
C LYS A 366 25.63 -18.29 5.67
N GLU A 367 24.90 -18.22 4.55
CA GLU A 367 25.27 -18.83 3.27
C GLU A 367 26.33 -18.01 2.50
N GLY A 368 26.68 -16.80 2.96
CA GLY A 368 27.62 -15.91 2.28
C GLY A 368 27.08 -15.34 0.97
N ARG A 369 25.77 -15.25 0.81
CA ARG A 369 25.08 -14.80 -0.41
C ARG A 369 24.58 -13.36 -0.36
N LEU A 370 24.67 -12.67 0.78
CA LEU A 370 24.29 -11.26 0.87
C LEU A 370 25.27 -10.36 0.11
N ARG A 371 24.72 -9.36 -0.58
CA ARG A 371 25.47 -8.30 -1.26
C ARG A 371 25.25 -7.00 -0.50
N LEU A 372 26.13 -6.70 0.44
CA LEU A 372 26.03 -5.53 1.33
C LEU A 372 26.27 -4.20 0.60
N ASP A 373 26.88 -4.24 -0.58
CA ASP A 373 27.06 -3.10 -1.50
C ASP A 373 25.78 -2.69 -2.23
N VAL A 374 24.81 -3.60 -2.28
CA VAL A 374 23.47 -3.34 -2.84
C VAL A 374 22.51 -3.12 -1.69
N GLY A 375 22.17 -1.87 -1.41
CA GLY A 375 21.25 -1.53 -0.32
C GLY A 375 19.85 -2.12 -0.56
N HIS A 376 19.14 -2.47 0.53
CA HIS A 376 17.71 -2.74 0.47
C HIS A 376 16.94 -1.42 0.41
N ASP A 377 16.21 -1.17 -0.67
CA ASP A 377 15.41 0.04 -0.86
C ASP A 377 13.89 -0.23 -0.86
N GLY A 378 13.48 -1.50 -0.76
CA GLY A 378 12.08 -1.91 -0.78
C GLY A 378 11.36 -1.65 -2.10
N GLY A 379 12.10 -1.29 -3.15
CA GLY A 379 11.53 -0.92 -4.45
C GLY A 379 11.28 -2.11 -5.37
N THR A 380 10.20 -2.05 -6.14
CA THR A 380 9.90 -3.05 -7.19
C THR A 380 10.86 -2.98 -8.38
N LEU A 381 11.74 -1.98 -8.40
CA LEU A 381 12.63 -1.67 -9.53
C LEU A 381 14.11 -1.83 -9.19
N SER A 382 14.43 -2.47 -8.07
CA SER A 382 15.79 -2.58 -7.56
C SER A 382 16.47 -3.88 -7.94
N ALA A 383 17.80 -3.87 -7.97
CA ALA A 383 18.60 -5.08 -8.12
C ALA A 383 18.45 -5.99 -6.89
N MET A 384 18.74 -7.27 -7.06
CA MET A 384 18.76 -8.21 -5.94
C MET A 384 19.96 -7.91 -5.02
N ASN A 385 19.71 -7.78 -3.72
CA ASN A 385 20.72 -7.55 -2.70
C ASN A 385 21.34 -8.85 -2.16
N TYR A 386 21.26 -9.92 -2.92
CA TYR A 386 21.88 -11.21 -2.62
C TYR A 386 22.20 -11.94 -3.92
N GLU A 387 22.97 -13.03 -3.83
CA GLU A 387 23.28 -13.91 -4.94
C GLU A 387 22.21 -15.01 -5.05
N PRO A 388 21.38 -15.00 -6.11
CA PRO A 388 20.33 -15.99 -6.28
C PRO A 388 20.89 -17.34 -6.76
N GLU A 389 20.11 -18.43 -6.58
CA GLU A 389 20.46 -19.77 -7.09
C GLU A 389 20.48 -19.84 -8.63
N ARG A 390 19.71 -19.01 -9.29
CA ARG A 390 19.65 -18.89 -10.76
C ARG A 390 20.40 -17.62 -11.20
N PRO A 391 20.91 -17.57 -12.45
CA PRO A 391 21.53 -16.34 -12.97
C PRO A 391 20.62 -15.12 -12.83
N GLU A 392 21.09 -14.08 -12.11
CA GLU A 392 20.32 -12.84 -11.88
C GLU A 392 19.78 -12.22 -13.19
N ALA A 393 20.58 -12.26 -14.26
CA ALA A 393 20.17 -11.72 -15.56
C ALA A 393 18.97 -12.45 -16.15
N GLU A 394 18.82 -13.77 -15.95
CA GLU A 394 17.66 -14.53 -16.40
C GLU A 394 16.43 -14.18 -15.56
N ILE A 395 16.57 -14.09 -14.24
CA ILE A 395 15.49 -13.69 -13.31
C ILE A 395 14.97 -12.31 -13.69
N MET A 396 15.87 -11.35 -13.87
CA MET A 396 15.51 -9.97 -14.24
C MET A 396 14.85 -9.91 -15.62
N GLN A 397 15.29 -10.72 -16.59
CA GLN A 397 14.64 -10.79 -17.90
C GLN A 397 13.23 -11.39 -17.79
N GLU A 398 13.04 -12.50 -17.05
CA GLU A 398 11.71 -13.09 -16.81
C GLU A 398 10.78 -12.09 -16.12
N TYR A 399 11.28 -11.29 -15.18
CA TYR A 399 10.56 -10.22 -14.53
C TYR A 399 10.07 -9.16 -15.53
N ALA A 400 10.96 -8.65 -16.38
CA ALA A 400 10.60 -7.67 -17.40
C ALA A 400 9.59 -8.23 -18.41
N ASP A 401 9.79 -9.47 -18.87
CA ASP A 401 8.90 -10.14 -19.82
C ASP A 401 7.50 -10.38 -19.22
N ALA A 402 7.43 -10.71 -17.93
CA ALA A 402 6.16 -10.86 -17.21
C ALA A 402 5.42 -9.52 -17.09
N TRP A 403 6.12 -8.41 -16.79
CA TRP A 403 5.53 -7.06 -16.81
C TRP A 403 5.02 -6.70 -18.20
N ASP A 404 5.80 -6.98 -19.23
CA ASP A 404 5.43 -6.73 -20.62
C ASP A 404 4.16 -7.49 -21.02
N TYR A 405 4.05 -8.75 -20.59
CA TYR A 405 2.90 -9.57 -20.87
C TYR A 405 1.65 -9.12 -20.11
N LEU A 406 1.79 -8.96 -18.78
CA LEU A 406 0.66 -8.66 -17.89
C LEU A 406 0.05 -7.29 -18.16
N TYR A 407 0.89 -6.32 -18.51
CA TYR A 407 0.48 -4.94 -18.69
C TYR A 407 0.54 -4.48 -20.16
N ASP A 408 0.53 -5.44 -21.11
CA ASP A 408 0.11 -5.13 -22.46
C ASP A 408 -1.35 -4.63 -22.43
N PRO A 409 -1.66 -3.45 -23.01
CA PRO A 409 -2.98 -2.84 -22.86
C PRO A 409 -4.14 -3.76 -23.29
N SER A 410 -3.99 -4.48 -24.40
CA SER A 410 -5.05 -5.38 -24.89
C SER A 410 -5.25 -6.56 -23.96
N ARG A 411 -4.19 -7.17 -23.45
CA ARG A 411 -4.26 -8.30 -22.50
C ARG A 411 -4.82 -7.86 -21.15
N TYR A 412 -4.37 -6.72 -20.65
CA TYR A 412 -4.85 -6.14 -19.40
C TYR A 412 -6.36 -5.88 -19.45
N LEU A 413 -6.84 -5.18 -20.48
CA LEU A 413 -8.26 -4.87 -20.67
C LEU A 413 -9.10 -6.14 -20.84
N ALA A 414 -8.62 -7.14 -21.61
CA ALA A 414 -9.30 -8.41 -21.75
C ALA A 414 -9.42 -9.17 -20.42
N ARG A 415 -8.38 -9.14 -19.60
CA ARG A 415 -8.36 -9.79 -18.28
C ARG A 415 -9.30 -9.08 -17.31
N ALA A 416 -9.26 -7.74 -17.25
CA ALA A 416 -10.18 -6.95 -16.45
C ALA A 416 -11.65 -7.19 -16.85
N TYR A 417 -11.94 -7.21 -18.15
CA TYR A 417 -13.29 -7.48 -18.66
C TYR A 417 -13.79 -8.86 -18.21
N ARG A 418 -13.01 -9.93 -18.42
CA ARG A 418 -13.37 -11.29 -18.01
C ARG A 418 -13.62 -11.39 -16.50
N TYR A 419 -12.80 -10.70 -15.70
CA TYR A 419 -12.92 -10.71 -14.25
C TYR A 419 -14.24 -10.11 -13.78
N TYR A 420 -14.53 -8.88 -14.20
CA TYR A 420 -15.75 -8.17 -13.77
C TYR A 420 -17.02 -8.73 -14.39
N LEU A 421 -16.92 -9.28 -15.59
CA LEU A 421 -18.06 -9.97 -16.22
C LEU A 421 -18.48 -11.21 -15.42
N ALA A 422 -17.51 -11.98 -14.92
CA ALA A 422 -17.76 -13.18 -14.10
C ALA A 422 -18.07 -12.87 -12.62
N MET A 423 -17.88 -11.64 -12.17
CA MET A 423 -18.12 -11.26 -10.79
C MET A 423 -19.62 -11.17 -10.50
N LYS A 424 -20.04 -11.62 -9.30
CA LYS A 424 -21.44 -11.50 -8.84
C LYS A 424 -21.92 -10.04 -8.94
N PRO A 425 -23.11 -9.79 -9.51
CA PRO A 425 -23.70 -8.47 -9.53
C PRO A 425 -23.91 -7.90 -8.12
N VAL A 426 -23.77 -6.59 -7.98
CA VAL A 426 -24.05 -5.90 -6.71
C VAL A 426 -25.55 -5.90 -6.48
N ARG A 427 -26.02 -6.48 -5.38
CA ARG A 427 -27.39 -6.29 -4.94
C ARG A 427 -27.50 -4.90 -4.31
N ARG A 428 -28.24 -4.01 -4.95
CA ARG A 428 -28.68 -2.75 -4.31
C ARG A 428 -29.80 -3.11 -3.35
N GLU A 429 -29.55 -3.01 -2.05
CA GLU A 429 -30.65 -2.97 -1.09
C GLU A 429 -31.45 -1.68 -1.30
N PRO A 430 -32.79 -1.72 -1.24
CA PRO A 430 -33.58 -0.49 -1.36
C PRO A 430 -33.18 0.52 -0.28
N ALA A 431 -33.00 1.77 -0.66
CA ALA A 431 -32.61 2.88 0.23
C ALA A 431 -33.61 3.16 1.38
N SER A 432 -34.71 2.43 1.46
CA SER A 432 -35.84 2.66 2.38
C SER A 432 -35.58 2.29 3.84
N ALA A 433 -34.45 1.67 4.19
CA ALA A 433 -34.16 1.27 5.57
C ALA A 433 -33.19 2.19 6.30
N ALA A 434 -32.49 3.08 5.61
CA ALA A 434 -31.61 4.07 6.23
C ALA A 434 -32.37 5.38 6.38
N GLY A 435 -32.62 5.82 7.62
CA GLY A 435 -33.08 7.18 7.88
C GLY A 435 -32.15 8.21 7.23
N ASN A 436 -32.59 9.46 7.12
CA ASN A 436 -31.73 10.51 6.59
C ASN A 436 -30.38 10.50 7.31
N PRO A 437 -29.25 10.45 6.59
CA PRO A 437 -27.94 10.44 7.23
C PRO A 437 -27.79 11.70 8.11
N PRO A 438 -27.08 11.60 9.24
CA PRO A 438 -26.83 12.75 10.09
C PRO A 438 -26.20 13.89 9.30
N ARG A 439 -26.60 15.12 9.63
CA ARG A 439 -26.12 16.33 8.94
C ARG A 439 -24.61 16.48 9.18
N ARG A 440 -23.84 16.60 8.11
CA ARG A 440 -22.39 16.87 8.17
C ARG A 440 -22.18 18.38 8.21
N GLU A 441 -21.17 18.81 8.96
CA GLU A 441 -20.74 20.22 8.96
C GLU A 441 -20.03 20.59 7.65
N ASN A 442 -19.26 19.66 7.11
CA ASN A 442 -18.51 19.84 5.86
C ASN A 442 -19.01 18.84 4.80
N LEU A 443 -19.82 19.31 3.88
CA LEU A 443 -20.22 18.50 2.72
C LEU A 443 -19.25 18.74 1.57
N PRO A 444 -18.76 17.68 0.91
CA PRO A 444 -18.05 17.86 -0.34
C PRO A 444 -19.01 18.47 -1.37
N ASP A 445 -18.49 19.42 -2.14
CA ASP A 445 -19.26 20.03 -3.23
C ASP A 445 -19.59 18.96 -4.29
N ARG A 446 -20.82 18.49 -4.30
CA ARG A 446 -21.31 17.48 -5.25
C ARG A 446 -21.11 17.90 -6.70
N GLY A 447 -21.20 19.20 -6.98
CA GLY A 447 -20.93 19.75 -8.30
C GLY A 447 -19.46 19.59 -8.69
N MET A 448 -18.55 19.77 -7.74
CA MET A 448 -17.11 19.54 -7.96
C MET A 448 -16.82 18.07 -8.19
N ILE A 449 -17.38 17.17 -7.39
CA ILE A 449 -17.19 15.71 -7.55
C ILE A 449 -17.68 15.27 -8.93
N TRP A 450 -18.87 15.71 -9.35
CA TRP A 450 -19.43 15.36 -10.65
C TRP A 450 -18.57 15.87 -11.81
N ARG A 451 -18.06 17.10 -11.73
CA ARG A 451 -17.14 17.67 -12.74
C ARG A 451 -15.82 16.89 -12.82
N ARG A 452 -15.25 16.49 -11.67
CA ARG A 452 -14.04 15.66 -11.60
C ARG A 452 -14.27 14.29 -12.25
N THR A 453 -15.36 13.61 -11.89
CA THR A 453 -15.73 12.31 -12.46
C THR A 453 -15.94 12.40 -13.96
N LEU A 454 -16.69 13.40 -14.45
CA LEU A 454 -16.93 13.58 -15.88
C LEU A 454 -15.63 13.84 -16.65
N ARG A 455 -14.73 14.66 -16.09
CA ARG A 455 -13.39 14.91 -16.67
C ARG A 455 -12.57 13.64 -16.73
N ALA A 456 -12.54 12.84 -15.66
CA ALA A 456 -11.81 11.57 -15.61
C ALA A 456 -12.35 10.57 -16.64
N VAL A 457 -13.68 10.41 -16.69
CA VAL A 457 -14.35 9.55 -17.67
C VAL A 457 -14.01 9.99 -19.10
N SER A 458 -14.16 11.29 -19.40
CA SER A 458 -13.84 11.82 -20.74
C SER A 458 -12.38 11.60 -21.12
N ALA A 459 -11.45 11.76 -20.16
CA ALA A 459 -10.03 11.55 -20.40
C ALA A 459 -9.68 10.07 -20.68
N ILE A 460 -10.28 9.13 -19.93
CA ILE A 460 -10.07 7.69 -20.17
C ILE A 460 -10.71 7.27 -21.50
N VAL A 461 -11.92 7.71 -21.78
CA VAL A 461 -12.58 7.45 -23.07
C VAL A 461 -11.70 7.97 -24.24
N TRP A 462 -11.13 9.15 -24.10
CA TRP A 462 -10.22 9.70 -25.11
C TRP A 462 -8.95 8.86 -25.25
N ARG A 463 -8.28 8.55 -24.13
CA ARG A 463 -6.99 7.85 -24.12
C ARG A 463 -7.08 6.38 -24.51
N GLN A 464 -8.16 5.68 -24.16
CA GLN A 464 -8.33 4.26 -24.43
C GLN A 464 -9.34 3.94 -25.54
N GLY A 465 -10.35 4.79 -25.72
CA GLY A 465 -11.42 4.58 -26.69
C GLY A 465 -11.24 5.32 -28.01
N VAL A 466 -10.30 6.26 -28.12
CA VAL A 466 -10.10 7.04 -29.37
C VAL A 466 -8.69 6.87 -29.93
N LEU A 467 -7.67 7.13 -29.12
CA LEU A 467 -6.28 7.22 -29.62
C LEU A 467 -5.65 5.87 -30.00
N PRO A 468 -5.71 4.80 -29.18
CA PRO A 468 -4.88 3.62 -29.38
C PRO A 468 -5.47 2.64 -30.40
N ALA A 469 -4.61 1.72 -30.88
CA ALA A 469 -5.01 0.67 -31.82
C ALA A 469 -6.06 -0.29 -31.20
N TYR A 470 -6.07 -0.47 -29.89
CA TYR A 470 -7.02 -1.33 -29.17
C TYR A 470 -8.38 -0.64 -28.87
N ARG A 471 -8.64 0.57 -29.38
CA ARG A 471 -9.90 1.32 -29.13
C ARG A 471 -11.18 0.52 -29.41
N GLY A 472 -11.19 -0.31 -30.44
CA GLY A 472 -12.35 -1.16 -30.76
C GLY A 472 -12.63 -2.18 -29.64
N GLN A 473 -11.60 -2.78 -29.08
CA GLN A 473 -11.71 -3.68 -27.94
C GLN A 473 -12.27 -2.94 -26.69
N PHE A 474 -11.76 -1.74 -26.40
CA PHE A 474 -12.25 -0.93 -25.29
C PHE A 474 -13.76 -0.70 -25.37
N TRP A 475 -14.27 -0.27 -26.54
CA TRP A 475 -15.70 -0.03 -26.73
C TRP A 475 -16.54 -1.31 -26.66
N THR A 476 -16.09 -2.39 -27.29
CA THR A 476 -16.78 -3.67 -27.24
C THR A 476 -16.91 -4.18 -25.79
N GLN A 477 -15.84 -4.07 -25.00
CA GLN A 477 -15.83 -4.50 -23.61
C GLN A 477 -16.66 -3.56 -22.72
N LEU A 478 -16.59 -2.25 -22.91
CA LEU A 478 -17.38 -1.29 -22.16
C LEU A 478 -18.89 -1.50 -22.39
N LEU A 479 -19.32 -1.66 -23.64
CA LEU A 479 -20.71 -1.96 -24.00
C LEU A 479 -21.11 -3.35 -23.48
N GLY A 480 -20.23 -4.33 -23.54
CA GLY A 480 -20.44 -5.65 -22.96
C GLY A 480 -20.67 -5.61 -21.45
N MET A 481 -19.89 -4.81 -20.71
CA MET A 481 -20.11 -4.60 -19.27
C MET A 481 -21.47 -3.92 -18.98
N LEU A 482 -21.82 -2.89 -19.74
CA LEU A 482 -23.11 -2.20 -19.59
C LEU A 482 -24.30 -3.14 -19.85
N TRP A 483 -24.14 -4.10 -20.75
CA TRP A 483 -25.21 -5.05 -21.09
C TRP A 483 -25.29 -6.23 -20.13
N HIS A 484 -24.16 -6.85 -19.79
CA HIS A 484 -24.14 -8.12 -19.05
C HIS A 484 -23.95 -7.97 -17.54
N ASN A 485 -23.20 -6.94 -17.07
CA ASN A 485 -22.99 -6.70 -15.65
C ASN A 485 -22.88 -5.21 -15.31
N PRO A 486 -23.95 -4.40 -15.54
CA PRO A 486 -23.91 -2.95 -15.35
C PRO A 486 -23.58 -2.54 -13.90
N SER A 487 -23.86 -3.41 -12.93
CA SER A 487 -23.56 -3.13 -11.51
C SER A 487 -22.06 -3.06 -11.19
N ARG A 488 -21.20 -3.56 -12.09
CA ARG A 488 -19.74 -3.58 -11.94
C ARG A 488 -19.02 -2.61 -12.87
N ILE A 489 -19.77 -1.79 -13.61
CA ILE A 489 -19.20 -0.85 -14.60
C ILE A 489 -18.23 0.14 -13.97
N GLU A 490 -18.54 0.65 -12.78
CA GLU A 490 -17.68 1.58 -12.04
C GLU A 490 -16.32 0.93 -11.70
N GLN A 491 -16.33 -0.26 -11.11
CA GLN A 491 -15.10 -0.99 -10.75
C GLN A 491 -14.28 -1.35 -12.00
N TYR A 492 -14.95 -1.82 -13.06
CA TYR A 492 -14.29 -2.10 -14.34
C TYR A 492 -13.63 -0.85 -14.91
N PHE A 493 -14.34 0.28 -14.94
CA PHE A 493 -13.84 1.54 -15.48
C PHE A 493 -12.68 2.11 -14.65
N THR A 494 -12.77 2.03 -13.32
CA THR A 494 -11.68 2.40 -12.41
C THR A 494 -10.44 1.55 -12.67
N THR A 495 -10.61 0.23 -12.85
CA THR A 495 -9.50 -0.66 -13.24
C THR A 495 -8.89 -0.28 -14.59
N CYS A 496 -9.70 0.06 -15.59
CA CYS A 496 -9.20 0.59 -16.86
C CYS A 496 -8.37 1.87 -16.66
N ALA A 497 -8.83 2.78 -15.79
CA ALA A 497 -8.09 4.02 -15.48
C ALA A 497 -6.74 3.75 -14.82
N MET A 498 -6.68 2.80 -13.87
CA MET A 498 -5.42 2.36 -13.23
C MET A 498 -4.44 1.75 -14.23
N GLY A 499 -4.95 1.18 -15.33
CA GLY A 499 -4.14 0.69 -16.43
C GLY A 499 -3.17 1.72 -17.00
N GLU A 500 -3.53 3.03 -17.01
CA GLU A 500 -2.66 4.10 -17.51
C GLU A 500 -1.33 4.19 -16.74
N ASP A 501 -1.38 3.97 -15.42
CA ASP A 501 -0.18 3.92 -14.59
C ASP A 501 0.63 2.65 -14.83
N LEU A 502 -0.03 1.51 -14.94
CA LEU A 502 0.60 0.21 -15.15
C LEU A 502 1.23 0.07 -16.53
N PHE A 503 0.61 0.64 -17.58
CA PHE A 503 1.20 0.70 -18.93
C PHE A 503 2.48 1.54 -18.95
N HIS A 504 2.52 2.61 -18.17
CA HIS A 504 3.73 3.40 -18.01
C HIS A 504 4.79 2.67 -17.20
N MET A 505 4.40 2.08 -16.05
CA MET A 505 5.30 1.32 -15.20
C MET A 505 5.99 0.19 -15.97
N ARG A 506 5.27 -0.51 -16.83
CA ARG A 506 5.81 -1.53 -17.76
C ARG A 506 7.03 -1.02 -18.53
N GLN A 507 6.97 0.21 -19.07
CA GLN A 507 8.09 0.81 -19.81
C GLN A 507 9.28 1.09 -18.89
N VAL A 508 9.01 1.66 -17.71
CA VAL A 508 10.04 1.98 -16.72
C VAL A 508 10.74 0.70 -16.22
N VAL A 509 9.99 -0.37 -15.97
CA VAL A 509 10.55 -1.68 -15.60
C VAL A 509 11.51 -2.18 -16.66
N ARG A 510 11.11 -2.16 -17.94
CA ARG A 510 11.95 -2.60 -19.06
C ARG A 510 13.26 -1.82 -19.15
N GLU A 511 13.20 -0.49 -19.03
CA GLU A 511 14.37 0.39 -19.09
C GLU A 511 15.33 0.11 -17.91
N LYS A 512 14.81 0.04 -16.67
CA LYS A 512 15.63 -0.24 -15.49
C LYS A 512 16.23 -1.63 -15.49
N VAL A 513 15.48 -2.67 -15.85
CA VAL A 513 16.00 -4.03 -15.98
C VAL A 513 17.12 -4.10 -17.01
N THR A 514 16.95 -3.44 -18.16
CA THR A 514 18.01 -3.37 -19.17
C THR A 514 19.27 -2.71 -18.62
N ALA A 515 19.12 -1.62 -17.84
CA ALA A 515 20.25 -0.95 -17.21
C ALA A 515 20.95 -1.83 -16.17
N ILE A 516 20.19 -2.53 -15.32
CA ILE A 516 20.73 -3.46 -14.29
C ILE A 516 21.53 -4.59 -14.96
N ILE A 517 20.96 -5.25 -15.98
CA ILE A 517 21.65 -6.34 -16.70
C ILE A 517 22.94 -5.84 -17.35
N LYS A 518 22.91 -4.64 -17.94
CA LYS A 518 24.11 -4.03 -18.55
C LYS A 518 25.19 -3.70 -17.52
N ALA A 519 24.81 -3.09 -16.39
CA ALA A 519 25.74 -2.76 -15.32
C ALA A 519 26.43 -4.02 -14.75
N ARG A 520 25.66 -5.09 -14.50
CA ARG A 520 26.21 -6.37 -14.03
C ARG A 520 27.20 -7.00 -15.02
N ARG A 521 26.95 -6.92 -16.34
CA ARG A 521 27.86 -7.41 -17.39
C ARG A 521 29.17 -6.60 -17.47
N SER A 522 29.13 -5.32 -17.12
CA SER A 522 30.30 -4.43 -17.12
C SER A 522 31.05 -4.37 -15.79
N GLY A 523 30.62 -5.13 -14.76
CA GLY A 523 31.25 -5.13 -13.44
C GLY A 523 31.07 -3.83 -12.65
N VAL A 524 30.13 -2.96 -13.06
CA VAL A 524 29.80 -1.69 -12.40
C VAL A 524 28.60 -1.92 -11.49
N SER A 525 28.60 -1.29 -10.29
CA SER A 525 27.45 -1.30 -9.41
C SER A 525 26.22 -0.79 -10.16
N ALA A 526 25.09 -1.51 -10.03
CA ALA A 526 23.84 -1.10 -10.69
C ALA A 526 23.33 0.23 -10.07
N PRO A 527 22.81 1.13 -10.90
CA PRO A 527 22.28 2.42 -10.45
C PRO A 527 20.99 2.28 -9.61
#